data_caf4e35516e08d35c44a7b306a8c59f0
#
_entry.id   caf4e35516e08d35c44a7b306a8c59f0
#
_cell.length_a   1.000
_cell.length_b   1.000
_cell.length_c   1.000
_cell.angle_alpha   90.00
_cell.angle_beta   90.00
_cell.angle_gamma   90.00
#
_symmetry.space_group_name_H-M   'P 1'
#
loop_
_entity.id
_entity.type
_entity.pdbx_description
1 polymer ?
#
loop_
_entity_poly.entity_id
_entity_poly.type
_entity_poly.pdbx_seq_one_letter_code
_entity_poly.pdbx_strand_id
1 'polypeptide(L)'
;HVLSNGHNLQDIIKLVKDIRDYNQDVGIVLMGYIANLYKYPISNFVDDIKVAGADAVLVVDAPHELKEENQLREALNKNGLSLIKLAAPTTDDNRLKDIVNIASGFLYQVNVSGVTGVKSANETDVTNFVKRIRNLTDIPICSGFGIKSPKDAKKMANSGCNGVIVGSAFVKYIQDNIENKDLPQSLGNLVKKFTEELN
;
A
#
# COMPACT_ATOMS: atom_id res chain seq x y z
N HIS A 1 6.29 -10.66 14.19
CA HIS A 1 6.34 -12.10 13.87
C HIS A 1 7.27 -12.41 12.70
N VAL A 2 7.26 -11.65 11.57
CA VAL A 2 8.12 -11.97 10.40
C VAL A 2 9.62 -11.85 10.76
N LEU A 3 10.02 -10.75 11.42
CA LEU A 3 11.42 -10.55 11.83
C LEU A 3 11.87 -11.55 12.93
N SER A 4 10.96 -11.97 13.81
CA SER A 4 11.26 -12.99 14.82
C SER A 4 11.47 -14.39 14.24
N ASN A 5 11.01 -14.63 13.01
CA ASN A 5 11.18 -15.90 12.30
C ASN A 5 12.42 -15.91 11.38
N GLY A 6 13.29 -14.89 11.46
CA GLY A 6 14.55 -14.83 10.71
C GLY A 6 14.40 -14.48 9.22
N HIS A 7 13.21 -14.08 8.75
CA HIS A 7 13.03 -13.66 7.37
C HIS A 7 13.73 -12.32 7.09
N ASN A 8 14.30 -12.22 5.92
CA ASN A 8 15.07 -11.07 5.45
C ASN A 8 14.52 -10.53 4.12
N LEU A 9 15.12 -9.46 3.61
CA LEU A 9 14.69 -8.82 2.37
C LEU A 9 14.81 -9.75 1.15
N GLN A 10 15.79 -10.66 1.13
CA GLN A 10 15.97 -11.61 0.04
C GLN A 10 14.80 -12.61 -0.04
N ASP A 11 14.25 -13.02 1.11
CA ASP A 11 13.08 -13.90 1.15
C ASP A 11 11.85 -13.20 0.56
N ILE A 12 11.73 -11.89 0.81
CA ILE A 12 10.65 -11.08 0.24
C ILE A 12 10.81 -10.93 -1.28
N ILE A 13 12.03 -10.67 -1.77
CA ILE A 13 12.33 -10.58 -3.21
C ILE A 13 12.03 -11.91 -3.90
N LYS A 14 12.40 -13.03 -3.29
CA LYS A 14 12.06 -14.36 -3.79
C LYS A 14 10.54 -14.57 -3.85
N LEU A 15 9.81 -14.18 -2.80
CA LEU A 15 8.34 -14.26 -2.79
C LEU A 15 7.71 -13.44 -3.93
N VAL A 16 8.23 -12.24 -4.22
CA VAL A 16 7.79 -11.44 -5.37
C VAL A 16 7.95 -12.23 -6.67
N LYS A 17 9.11 -12.85 -6.86
CA LYS A 17 9.38 -13.68 -8.05
C LYS A 17 8.41 -14.85 -8.14
N ASP A 18 8.21 -15.59 -7.05
CA ASP A 18 7.32 -16.75 -7.01
C ASP A 18 5.86 -16.34 -7.35
N ILE A 19 5.39 -15.17 -6.85
CA ILE A 19 4.07 -14.62 -7.19
C ILE A 19 4.02 -14.25 -8.68
N ARG A 20 5.04 -13.58 -9.22
CA ARG A 20 5.09 -13.15 -10.61
C ARG A 20 5.13 -14.35 -11.56
N ASP A 21 5.88 -15.39 -11.21
CA ASP A 21 5.91 -16.63 -11.99
C ASP A 21 4.54 -17.33 -12.03
N TYR A 22 3.77 -17.22 -10.93
CA TYR A 22 2.40 -17.75 -10.85
C TYR A 22 1.36 -16.87 -11.56
N ASN A 23 1.48 -15.53 -11.46
CA ASN A 23 0.53 -14.57 -12.03
C ASN A 23 1.25 -13.36 -12.61
N GLN A 24 1.16 -13.21 -13.95
CA GLN A 24 1.87 -12.16 -14.69
C GLN A 24 1.15 -10.79 -14.63
N ASP A 25 -0.14 -10.77 -14.27
CA ASP A 25 -1.00 -9.57 -14.41
C ASP A 25 -1.22 -8.84 -13.08
N VAL A 26 -1.07 -9.53 -11.94
CA VAL A 26 -1.30 -8.89 -10.63
C VAL A 26 -0.26 -7.82 -10.34
N GLY A 27 -0.70 -6.61 -9.92
CA GLY A 27 0.22 -5.57 -9.44
C GLY A 27 0.87 -5.96 -8.10
N ILE A 28 2.19 -5.85 -8.01
CA ILE A 28 2.96 -6.18 -6.80
C ILE A 28 3.62 -4.93 -6.26
N VAL A 29 3.21 -4.49 -5.06
CA VAL A 29 3.77 -3.34 -4.34
C VAL A 29 4.51 -3.82 -3.10
N LEU A 30 5.80 -3.51 -3.00
CA LEU A 30 6.58 -3.76 -1.79
C LEU A 30 6.39 -2.62 -0.80
N MET A 31 5.88 -2.94 0.39
CA MET A 31 5.65 -1.97 1.46
C MET A 31 6.57 -2.22 2.65
N GLY A 32 7.26 -1.18 3.12
CA GLY A 32 8.18 -1.29 4.25
C GLY A 32 8.57 0.05 4.85
N TYR A 33 9.59 0.00 5.71
CA TYR A 33 10.18 1.17 6.35
C TYR A 33 11.55 1.47 5.75
N ILE A 34 11.98 2.74 5.76
CA ILE A 34 13.28 3.14 5.22
C ILE A 34 14.45 2.38 5.90
N ALA A 35 14.30 2.08 7.18
CA ALA A 35 15.28 1.32 7.94
C ALA A 35 15.58 -0.08 7.36
N ASN A 36 14.63 -0.67 6.65
CA ASN A 36 14.83 -1.95 5.97
C ASN A 36 15.82 -1.84 4.82
N LEU A 37 16.01 -0.65 4.25
CA LEU A 37 16.91 -0.38 3.12
C LEU A 37 18.34 0.00 3.55
N TYR A 38 18.58 0.35 4.83
CA TYR A 38 19.92 0.81 5.26
C TYR A 38 21.00 -0.28 5.14
N LYS A 39 20.62 -1.54 5.17
CA LYS A 39 21.56 -2.68 5.03
C LYS A 39 21.68 -3.19 3.60
N TYR A 40 20.96 -2.57 2.66
CA TYR A 40 20.93 -3.00 1.26
C TYR A 40 21.10 -1.76 0.37
N PRO A 41 22.13 -1.69 -0.47
CA PRO A 41 22.30 -0.56 -1.37
C PRO A 41 21.04 -0.33 -2.22
N ILE A 42 20.52 0.90 -2.23
CA ILE A 42 19.23 1.23 -2.87
C ILE A 42 19.22 0.83 -4.35
N SER A 43 20.33 1.03 -5.09
CA SER A 43 20.44 0.60 -6.48
C SER A 43 20.23 -0.90 -6.64
N ASN A 44 20.92 -1.70 -5.83
CA ASN A 44 20.81 -3.16 -5.89
C ASN A 44 19.41 -3.63 -5.50
N PHE A 45 18.82 -3.00 -4.47
CA PHE A 45 17.44 -3.29 -4.08
C PHE A 45 16.46 -3.07 -5.25
N VAL A 46 16.57 -1.92 -5.92
CA VAL A 46 15.66 -1.58 -7.03
C VAL A 46 15.87 -2.50 -8.22
N ASP A 47 17.13 -2.82 -8.56
CA ASP A 47 17.44 -3.74 -9.64
C ASP A 47 16.90 -5.16 -9.34
N ASP A 48 17.09 -5.65 -8.12
CA ASP A 48 16.63 -6.99 -7.71
C ASP A 48 15.10 -7.12 -7.69
N ILE A 49 14.38 -6.11 -7.17
CA ILE A 49 12.92 -6.14 -7.17
C ILE A 49 12.34 -5.99 -8.59
N LYS A 50 13.01 -5.23 -9.46
CA LYS A 50 12.64 -5.14 -10.88
C LYS A 50 12.77 -6.50 -11.57
N VAL A 51 13.89 -7.18 -11.38
CA VAL A 51 14.13 -8.53 -11.94
C VAL A 51 13.14 -9.54 -11.37
N ALA A 52 12.78 -9.41 -10.08
CA ALA A 52 11.75 -10.26 -9.46
C ALA A 52 10.33 -10.00 -9.98
N GLY A 53 10.09 -8.84 -10.62
CA GLY A 53 8.79 -8.51 -11.22
C GLY A 53 7.86 -7.68 -10.33
N ALA A 54 8.42 -6.91 -9.38
CA ALA A 54 7.64 -5.89 -8.67
C ALA A 54 7.27 -4.71 -9.59
N ASP A 55 6.20 -4.01 -9.25
CA ASP A 55 5.69 -2.86 -10.01
C ASP A 55 5.91 -1.55 -9.26
N ALA A 56 5.93 -1.58 -7.94
CA ALA A 56 6.04 -0.38 -7.11
C ALA A 56 6.64 -0.64 -5.73
N VAL A 57 7.06 0.45 -5.10
CA VAL A 57 7.51 0.47 -3.71
C VAL A 57 6.74 1.54 -2.93
N LEU A 58 6.43 1.25 -1.67
CA LEU A 58 5.87 2.17 -0.70
C LEU A 58 6.74 2.16 0.56
N VAL A 59 7.32 3.31 0.91
CA VAL A 59 8.07 3.48 2.16
C VAL A 59 7.24 4.36 3.10
N VAL A 60 6.89 3.78 4.27
CA VAL A 60 5.90 4.38 5.19
C VAL A 60 6.44 5.63 5.89
N ASP A 61 7.71 5.60 6.27
CA ASP A 61 8.38 6.57 7.15
C ASP A 61 9.48 7.39 6.47
N ALA A 62 9.44 7.51 5.14
CA ALA A 62 10.40 8.31 4.39
C ALA A 62 9.82 9.69 4.03
N PRO A 63 10.18 10.75 4.77
CA PRO A 63 9.93 12.12 4.34
C PRO A 63 10.63 12.41 3.01
N HIS A 64 9.98 13.20 2.14
CA HIS A 64 10.50 13.52 0.82
C HIS A 64 11.82 14.33 0.83
N GLU A 65 12.16 14.92 1.97
CA GLU A 65 13.41 15.65 2.19
C GLU A 65 14.61 14.74 2.45
N LEU A 66 14.38 13.45 2.79
CA LEU A 66 15.45 12.51 3.02
C LEU A 66 16.24 12.23 1.75
N LYS A 67 17.57 12.21 1.86
CA LYS A 67 18.47 11.87 0.77
C LYS A 67 18.20 10.46 0.24
N GLU A 68 17.96 9.53 1.11
CA GLU A 68 17.67 8.12 0.80
C GLU A 68 16.36 7.98 0.03
N GLU A 69 15.34 8.76 0.37
CA GLU A 69 14.08 8.77 -0.38
C GLU A 69 14.27 9.30 -1.80
N ASN A 70 15.05 10.37 -1.97
CA ASN A 70 15.39 10.91 -3.29
C ASN A 70 16.16 9.89 -4.13
N GLN A 71 17.16 9.22 -3.55
CA GLN A 71 17.91 8.17 -4.22
C GLN A 71 17.00 6.99 -4.63
N LEU A 72 16.10 6.58 -3.75
CA LEU A 72 15.12 5.53 -4.05
C LEU A 72 14.21 5.93 -5.21
N ARG A 73 13.64 7.13 -5.16
CA ARG A 73 12.76 7.67 -6.21
C ARG A 73 13.46 7.73 -7.58
N GLU A 74 14.69 8.21 -7.62
CA GLU A 74 15.48 8.27 -8.85
C GLU A 74 15.78 6.86 -9.42
N ALA A 75 16.15 5.92 -8.54
CA ALA A 75 16.41 4.54 -8.93
C ALA A 75 15.13 3.84 -9.43
N LEU A 76 13.98 4.02 -8.76
CA LEU A 76 12.70 3.48 -9.19
C LEU A 76 12.30 4.04 -10.55
N ASN A 77 12.37 5.37 -10.74
CA ASN A 77 12.03 6.03 -12.01
C ASN A 77 12.89 5.50 -13.17
N LYS A 78 14.20 5.37 -12.96
CA LYS A 78 15.13 4.83 -13.95
C LYS A 78 14.76 3.40 -14.37
N ASN A 79 14.21 2.60 -13.45
CA ASN A 79 13.83 1.21 -13.69
C ASN A 79 12.36 1.06 -14.11
N GLY A 80 11.61 2.16 -14.29
CA GLY A 80 10.19 2.13 -14.65
C GLY A 80 9.29 1.54 -13.55
N LEU A 81 9.71 1.69 -12.27
CA LEU A 81 8.93 1.31 -11.09
C LEU A 81 8.27 2.53 -10.46
N SER A 82 7.13 2.33 -9.84
CA SER A 82 6.38 3.42 -9.19
C SER A 82 6.78 3.61 -7.73
N LEU A 83 6.78 4.87 -7.27
CA LEU A 83 6.87 5.23 -5.87
C LEU A 83 5.49 5.62 -5.34
N ILE A 84 4.89 4.75 -4.55
CA ILE A 84 3.61 5.02 -3.89
C ILE A 84 3.87 5.89 -2.65
N LYS A 85 3.12 6.98 -2.53
CA LYS A 85 3.20 7.87 -1.37
C LYS A 85 1.93 7.81 -0.54
N LEU A 86 2.10 8.07 0.76
CA LEU A 86 1.02 8.13 1.74
C LEU A 86 0.57 9.57 1.94
N ALA A 87 -0.73 9.77 2.04
CA ALA A 87 -1.32 11.05 2.47
C ALA A 87 -2.49 10.81 3.42
N ALA A 88 -2.66 11.70 4.39
CA ALA A 88 -3.71 11.64 5.40
C ALA A 88 -4.54 12.94 5.39
N PRO A 89 -5.80 12.94 5.87
CA PRO A 89 -6.61 14.15 6.00
C PRO A 89 -5.92 15.28 6.80
N THR A 90 -5.02 14.90 7.71
CA THR A 90 -4.20 15.84 8.52
C THR A 90 -3.00 16.41 7.78
N THR A 91 -2.68 15.92 6.57
CA THR A 91 -1.59 16.46 5.76
C THR A 91 -1.94 17.88 5.31
N ASP A 92 -1.09 18.88 5.60
CA ASP A 92 -1.28 20.24 5.17
C ASP A 92 -1.16 20.38 3.63
N ASP A 93 -1.65 21.52 3.09
CA ASP A 93 -1.76 21.70 1.65
C ASP A 93 -0.41 21.79 0.93
N ASN A 94 0.62 22.35 1.55
CA ASN A 94 1.94 22.46 0.92
C ASN A 94 2.57 21.06 0.86
N ARG A 95 2.54 20.33 1.96
CA ARG A 95 3.05 18.95 2.00
C ARG A 95 2.26 18.02 1.07
N LEU A 96 0.95 18.22 0.93
CA LEU A 96 0.14 17.44 -0.01
C LEU A 96 0.57 17.68 -1.47
N LYS A 97 0.86 18.95 -1.85
CA LYS A 97 1.41 19.29 -3.17
C LYS A 97 2.75 18.60 -3.42
N ASP A 98 3.65 18.64 -2.43
CA ASP A 98 4.96 17.97 -2.57
C ASP A 98 4.80 16.46 -2.73
N ILE A 99 3.91 15.84 -1.94
CA ILE A 99 3.61 14.40 -2.03
C ILE A 99 3.07 14.03 -3.42
N VAL A 100 2.08 14.76 -3.94
CA VAL A 100 1.49 14.43 -5.25
C VAL A 100 2.45 14.65 -6.41
N ASN A 101 3.39 15.60 -6.28
CA ASN A 101 4.41 15.87 -7.30
C ASN A 101 5.45 14.75 -7.44
N ILE A 102 5.70 14.00 -6.38
CA ILE A 102 6.71 12.92 -6.36
C ILE A 102 6.10 11.53 -6.42
N ALA A 103 4.80 11.39 -6.16
CA ALA A 103 4.10 10.11 -6.21
C ALA A 103 3.95 9.62 -7.66
N SER A 104 3.99 8.30 -7.83
CA SER A 104 3.65 7.65 -9.08
C SER A 104 2.87 6.35 -8.83
N GLY A 105 2.19 5.81 -9.85
CA GLY A 105 1.31 4.66 -9.72
C GLY A 105 -0.02 5.05 -9.08
N PHE A 106 -0.08 5.16 -7.77
CA PHE A 106 -1.25 5.67 -7.05
C PHE A 106 -0.86 6.39 -5.75
N LEU A 107 -1.77 7.19 -5.21
CA LEU A 107 -1.64 7.78 -3.89
C LEU A 107 -2.41 6.92 -2.87
N TYR A 108 -1.75 6.51 -1.79
CA TYR A 108 -2.40 5.78 -0.72
C TYR A 108 -2.94 6.76 0.34
N GLN A 109 -4.24 6.95 0.32
CA GLN A 109 -4.91 7.69 1.38
C GLN A 109 -5.05 6.82 2.63
N VAL A 110 -4.43 7.24 3.71
CA VAL A 110 -4.58 6.62 5.02
C VAL A 110 -5.46 7.48 5.91
N ASN A 111 -6.32 6.86 6.72
CA ASN A 111 -7.06 7.55 7.75
C ASN A 111 -6.32 7.45 9.08
N VAL A 112 -6.08 8.57 9.73
CA VAL A 112 -5.48 8.60 11.05
C VAL A 112 -6.55 8.28 12.10
N SER A 113 -6.77 7.00 12.37
CA SER A 113 -7.53 6.55 13.53
C SER A 113 -6.62 5.70 14.39
N GLY A 114 -5.96 6.30 15.35
CA GLY A 114 -5.02 5.53 16.17
C GLY A 114 -4.41 6.28 17.33
N VAL A 115 -4.76 7.54 17.54
CA VAL A 115 -4.45 8.22 18.81
C VAL A 115 -5.71 8.16 19.64
N THR A 116 -5.60 7.55 20.81
CA THR A 116 -6.66 7.38 21.82
C THR A 116 -7.57 8.60 21.90
N GLY A 117 -8.85 8.43 21.50
CA GLY A 117 -9.89 9.46 21.68
C GLY A 117 -10.43 10.12 20.40
N VAL A 118 -9.88 9.87 19.22
CA VAL A 118 -10.44 10.42 17.96
C VAL A 118 -11.42 9.40 17.38
N LYS A 119 -12.67 9.83 17.17
CA LYS A 119 -13.71 9.07 16.45
C LYS A 119 -13.15 8.60 15.10
N SER A 120 -13.49 7.38 14.70
CA SER A 120 -13.19 6.88 13.35
C SER A 120 -13.51 7.96 12.31
N ALA A 121 -12.56 8.21 11.38
CA ALA A 121 -12.81 9.16 10.30
C ALA A 121 -14.15 8.80 9.65
N ASN A 122 -15.06 9.76 9.57
CA ASN A 122 -16.35 9.51 8.97
C ASN A 122 -16.20 9.52 7.44
N GLU A 123 -17.17 8.96 6.74
CA GLU A 123 -17.20 8.90 5.28
C GLU A 123 -17.07 10.29 4.62
N THR A 124 -17.57 11.31 5.27
CA THR A 124 -17.48 12.72 4.84
C THR A 124 -16.03 13.21 4.82
N ASP A 125 -15.24 12.88 5.84
CA ASP A 125 -13.82 13.29 5.91
C ASP A 125 -13.00 12.65 4.80
N VAL A 126 -13.25 11.38 4.50
CA VAL A 126 -12.61 10.65 3.40
C VAL A 126 -12.98 11.30 2.06
N THR A 127 -14.26 11.53 1.81
CA THR A 127 -14.75 12.15 0.57
C THR A 127 -14.17 13.55 0.37
N ASN A 128 -14.12 14.37 1.41
CA ASN A 128 -13.55 15.71 1.35
C ASN A 128 -12.03 15.66 1.05
N PHE A 129 -11.33 14.71 1.63
CA PHE A 129 -9.90 14.57 1.37
C PHE A 129 -9.63 14.05 -0.04
N VAL A 130 -10.41 13.11 -0.56
CA VAL A 130 -10.32 12.65 -1.96
C VAL A 130 -10.53 13.84 -2.91
N LYS A 131 -11.54 14.68 -2.69
CA LYS A 131 -11.77 15.90 -3.49
C LYS A 131 -10.58 16.85 -3.42
N ARG A 132 -9.99 17.04 -2.24
CA ARG A 132 -8.82 17.89 -2.04
C ARG A 132 -7.60 17.38 -2.83
N ILE A 133 -7.37 16.07 -2.87
CA ILE A 133 -6.31 15.44 -3.69
C ILE A 133 -6.62 15.64 -5.18
N ARG A 134 -7.86 15.41 -5.61
CA ARG A 134 -8.27 15.56 -7.02
C ARG A 134 -8.08 16.96 -7.59
N ASN A 135 -8.12 18.00 -6.76
CA ASN A 135 -7.80 19.36 -7.18
C ASN A 135 -6.31 19.56 -7.52
N LEU A 136 -5.45 18.61 -7.15
CA LEU A 136 -4.00 18.71 -7.33
C LEU A 136 -3.45 17.73 -8.37
N THR A 137 -4.15 16.59 -8.61
CA THR A 137 -3.61 15.51 -9.45
C THR A 137 -4.70 14.55 -9.93
N ASP A 138 -4.45 13.95 -11.10
CA ASP A 138 -5.26 12.85 -11.65
C ASP A 138 -4.73 11.46 -11.28
N ILE A 139 -3.66 11.36 -10.50
CA ILE A 139 -3.11 10.07 -10.06
C ILE A 139 -4.20 9.23 -9.36
N PRO A 140 -4.30 7.91 -9.62
CA PRO A 140 -5.26 7.07 -8.91
C PRO A 140 -5.12 7.19 -7.40
N ILE A 141 -6.25 7.20 -6.68
CA ILE A 141 -6.28 7.24 -5.22
C ILE A 141 -6.81 5.91 -4.71
N CYS A 142 -6.03 5.24 -3.88
CA CYS A 142 -6.45 4.05 -3.15
C CYS A 142 -6.63 4.39 -1.68
N SER A 143 -7.78 4.07 -1.11
CA SER A 143 -8.09 4.32 0.30
C SER A 143 -8.09 3.05 1.10
N GLY A 144 -7.44 3.08 2.28
CA GLY A 144 -7.37 1.89 3.13
C GLY A 144 -7.21 2.26 4.59
N PHE A 145 -8.29 2.12 5.35
CA PHE A 145 -8.22 2.13 6.80
C PHE A 145 -9.53 1.61 7.41
N GLY A 146 -9.41 0.71 8.39
CA GLY A 146 -10.55 0.24 9.17
C GLY A 146 -11.58 -0.58 8.37
N ILE A 147 -11.25 -1.01 7.16
CA ILE A 147 -12.13 -1.85 6.33
C ILE A 147 -12.13 -3.26 6.93
N LYS A 148 -13.26 -3.67 7.49
CA LYS A 148 -13.43 -4.97 8.15
C LYS A 148 -14.37 -5.90 7.39
N SER A 149 -15.21 -5.34 6.52
CA SER A 149 -16.24 -6.09 5.78
C SER A 149 -16.34 -5.59 4.33
N PRO A 150 -16.95 -6.40 3.43
CA PRO A 150 -17.28 -5.97 2.08
C PRO A 150 -18.08 -4.66 2.04
N LYS A 151 -19.04 -4.49 2.94
CA LYS A 151 -19.83 -3.25 3.05
C LYS A 151 -18.99 -2.02 3.40
N ASP A 152 -17.96 -2.20 4.26
CA ASP A 152 -17.02 -1.09 4.54
C ASP A 152 -16.19 -0.73 3.30
N ALA A 153 -15.79 -1.74 2.53
CA ALA A 153 -15.08 -1.52 1.25
C ALA A 153 -15.97 -0.74 0.25
N LYS A 154 -17.26 -1.09 0.13
CA LYS A 154 -18.21 -0.36 -0.73
C LYS A 154 -18.39 1.09 -0.28
N LYS A 155 -18.54 1.33 1.01
CA LYS A 155 -18.60 2.71 1.56
C LYS A 155 -17.35 3.50 1.20
N MET A 156 -16.18 2.88 1.34
CA MET A 156 -14.91 3.53 0.98
C MET A 156 -14.84 3.83 -0.52
N ALA A 157 -15.23 2.91 -1.38
CA ALA A 157 -15.29 3.12 -2.83
C ALA A 157 -16.21 4.28 -3.21
N ASN A 158 -17.35 4.42 -2.54
CA ASN A 158 -18.30 5.51 -2.76
C ASN A 158 -17.76 6.90 -2.38
N SER A 159 -16.63 6.99 -1.68
CA SER A 159 -15.97 8.27 -1.39
C SER A 159 -15.28 8.91 -2.61
N GLY A 160 -15.26 8.23 -3.77
CA GLY A 160 -14.65 8.70 -5.01
C GLY A 160 -13.19 8.27 -5.20
N CYS A 161 -12.67 7.34 -4.39
CA CYS A 161 -11.38 6.72 -4.64
C CYS A 161 -11.45 5.70 -5.79
N ASN A 162 -10.30 5.38 -6.38
CA ASN A 162 -10.18 4.44 -7.50
C ASN A 162 -10.02 2.99 -7.04
N GLY A 163 -9.63 2.79 -5.78
CA GLY A 163 -9.43 1.48 -5.21
C GLY A 163 -9.49 1.49 -3.69
N VAL A 164 -9.65 0.31 -3.12
CA VAL A 164 -9.66 0.12 -1.67
C VAL A 164 -8.55 -0.85 -1.25
N ILE A 165 -7.93 -0.57 -0.11
CA ILE A 165 -6.84 -1.39 0.44
C ILE A 165 -7.35 -2.06 1.72
N VAL A 166 -7.39 -3.40 1.70
CA VAL A 166 -7.86 -4.21 2.82
C VAL A 166 -6.68 -5.01 3.37
N GLY A 167 -6.24 -4.68 4.57
CA GLY A 167 -5.09 -5.33 5.22
C GLY A 167 -5.51 -6.17 6.43
N SER A 168 -5.80 -5.50 7.54
CA SER A 168 -6.01 -6.13 8.84
C SER A 168 -7.12 -7.19 8.87
N ALA A 169 -8.16 -7.03 8.04
CA ALA A 169 -9.23 -8.01 7.95
C ALA A 169 -8.73 -9.36 7.40
N PHE A 170 -7.87 -9.32 6.36
CA PHE A 170 -7.30 -10.55 5.79
C PHE A 170 -6.24 -11.15 6.71
N VAL A 171 -5.38 -10.32 7.31
CA VAL A 171 -4.38 -10.79 8.29
C VAL A 171 -5.08 -11.49 9.46
N LYS A 172 -6.13 -10.87 10.01
CA LYS A 172 -6.92 -11.49 11.09
C LYS A 172 -7.55 -12.80 10.64
N TYR A 173 -8.15 -12.84 9.46
CA TYR A 173 -8.75 -14.07 8.94
C TYR A 173 -7.71 -15.20 8.82
N ILE A 174 -6.50 -14.90 8.34
CA ILE A 174 -5.40 -15.87 8.27
C ILE A 174 -5.04 -16.37 9.66
N GLN A 175 -4.87 -15.46 10.63
CA GLN A 175 -4.53 -15.82 12.02
C GLN A 175 -5.58 -16.71 12.66
N ASP A 176 -6.87 -16.37 12.48
CA ASP A 176 -7.97 -17.11 13.07
C ASP A 176 -8.18 -18.51 12.42
N ASN A 177 -7.58 -18.73 11.23
CA ASN A 177 -7.75 -19.97 10.45
C ASN A 177 -6.43 -20.65 10.09
N ILE A 178 -5.34 -20.38 10.83
CA ILE A 178 -3.98 -20.83 10.48
C ILE A 178 -3.87 -22.37 10.36
N GLU A 179 -4.66 -23.10 11.12
CA GLU A 179 -4.67 -24.57 11.11
C GLU A 179 -5.59 -25.17 10.00
N ASN A 180 -6.31 -24.32 9.27
CA ASN A 180 -7.20 -24.78 8.22
C ASN A 180 -6.42 -25.16 6.98
N LYS A 181 -6.46 -26.43 6.57
CA LYS A 181 -5.78 -26.93 5.37
C LYS A 181 -6.27 -26.28 4.08
N ASP A 182 -7.50 -25.80 4.06
CA ASP A 182 -8.13 -25.12 2.92
C ASP A 182 -8.03 -23.59 3.04
N LEU A 183 -7.11 -23.06 3.87
CA LEU A 183 -6.95 -21.63 4.10
C LEU A 183 -6.77 -20.82 2.80
N PRO A 184 -5.94 -21.21 1.82
CA PRO A 184 -5.81 -20.45 0.57
C PRO A 184 -7.14 -20.30 -0.18
N GLN A 185 -7.91 -21.37 -0.30
CA GLN A 185 -9.21 -21.37 -0.98
C GLN A 185 -10.23 -20.53 -0.22
N SER A 186 -10.29 -20.67 1.09
CA SER A 186 -11.23 -19.92 1.94
C SER A 186 -10.94 -18.43 1.99
N LEU A 187 -9.64 -18.05 1.99
CA LEU A 187 -9.20 -16.67 1.86
C LEU A 187 -9.56 -16.09 0.49
N GLY A 188 -9.35 -16.86 -0.60
CA GLY A 188 -9.77 -16.49 -1.93
C GLY A 188 -11.27 -16.21 -2.03
N ASN A 189 -12.09 -17.04 -1.39
CA ASN A 189 -13.54 -16.84 -1.31
C ASN A 189 -13.90 -15.58 -0.51
N LEU A 190 -13.13 -15.25 0.54
CA LEU A 190 -13.31 -13.99 1.27
C LEU A 190 -12.97 -12.79 0.39
N VAL A 191 -11.83 -12.81 -0.32
CA VAL A 191 -11.44 -11.74 -1.27
C VAL A 191 -12.53 -11.54 -2.32
N LYS A 192 -13.07 -12.63 -2.88
CA LYS A 192 -14.14 -12.57 -3.87
C LYS A 192 -15.38 -11.83 -3.35
N LYS A 193 -15.79 -12.03 -2.09
CA LYS A 193 -16.90 -11.27 -1.49
C LYS A 193 -16.64 -9.76 -1.45
N PHE A 194 -15.38 -9.35 -1.22
CA PHE A 194 -15.02 -7.93 -1.27
C PHE A 194 -15.11 -7.38 -2.70
N THR A 195 -14.63 -8.11 -3.69
CA THR A 195 -14.67 -7.66 -5.10
C THR A 195 -16.08 -7.64 -5.66
N GLU A 196 -16.93 -8.61 -5.31
CA GLU A 196 -18.35 -8.64 -5.72
C GLU A 196 -19.14 -7.45 -5.16
N GLU A 197 -18.85 -7.01 -3.94
CA GLU A 197 -19.51 -5.85 -3.33
C GLU A 197 -19.04 -4.53 -3.97
N LEU A 198 -17.83 -4.48 -4.52
CA LEU A 198 -17.28 -3.27 -5.16
C LEU A 198 -17.85 -3.03 -6.57
N ASN A 199 -18.28 -4.06 -7.25
CA ASN A 199 -18.94 -4.00 -8.56
C ASN A 199 -20.43 -3.68 -8.39
#